data_1a136a4ded0d5514f88668675d527662
#
_entry.id   1a136a4ded0d5514f88668675d527662
#
_cell.length_a   1.000
_cell.length_b   1.000
_cell.length_c   1.000
_cell.angle_alpha   90.00
_cell.angle_beta   90.00
_cell.angle_gamma   90.00
#
_symmetry.space_group_name_H-M   'P 1'
#
loop_
_entity.id
_entity.type
_entity.pdbx_description
1 polymer ?
#
loop_
_entity_poly.entity_id
_entity_poly.type
_entity_poly.pdbx_seq_one_letter_code
_entity_poly.pdbx_strand_id
1 'polypeptide(L)'
;MKNMLILLLVVSASIGASAASGTPAVRPNILYLIADQWRASATGYAGDPNVKTPNLDRLAKDSLNFRNAVSVLPVCTPHRAALLTGRYPTSTGMFLNDAHLPDQELCMAEILGAADYATGYIGKWHLDGHGRESYIPPERRQGWQYWKAAECDHNYNHSHYYTGNSDEKCYWEGYDAFAQTKDAQKYVREHAANGRPFVLMVAYGVPHFPHKTAPEEFKGMYPPEKIQLPPNVPPALQARARQEAQGYYAHCTALDKCIGELLDTLAATGLASNTIVVFSSDHGEALGSQGVAPTQKQVAWSESAQVPFLLRFPGIAARTVTTPITTPDILPTLLGLAGVDRPKTIEGQDLSPLLRAGRDEDRAALYMCVSPFANVPREKLREYRAIRTSRYTYVRGLQGPWVLYDDVNDRFQTNNLAGNAESAALVQELDGRLQAQLKRIGDDFRPGKDCLAEWGYEIGAHGSVPYAATLTKVQTPQRKATKSPITTPARKEAP
;
A
#
# COMPACT_ATOMS: atom_id res chain seq x y z
N MET A 1 -46.67 66.83 -45.28
CA MET A 1 -45.36 66.34 -44.94
C MET A 1 -45.38 66.02 -43.44
N LYS A 2 -45.58 64.74 -43.08
CA LYS A 2 -45.69 64.31 -41.69
C LYS A 2 -44.42 63.47 -41.31
N ASN A 3 -43.61 63.99 -40.39
CA ASN A 3 -42.47 63.29 -39.83
C ASN A 3 -42.99 62.27 -38.85
N MET A 4 -42.59 60.98 -39.05
CA MET A 4 -42.88 59.86 -38.15
C MET A 4 -41.59 59.51 -37.41
N LEU A 5 -41.59 59.80 -36.13
CA LEU A 5 -40.48 59.48 -35.20
C LEU A 5 -40.62 58.03 -34.74
N ILE A 6 -39.67 57.21 -35.11
CA ILE A 6 -39.64 55.83 -34.65
C ILE A 6 -38.82 55.77 -33.35
N LEU A 7 -39.47 55.37 -32.24
CA LEU A 7 -38.87 55.20 -30.94
C LEU A 7 -38.36 53.73 -30.82
N LEU A 8 -37.04 53.53 -30.81
CA LEU A 8 -36.40 52.22 -30.53
C LEU A 8 -36.40 52.00 -29.04
N LEU A 9 -37.19 51.04 -28.57
CA LEU A 9 -37.04 50.47 -27.20
C LEU A 9 -35.90 49.47 -27.15
N VAL A 10 -34.81 49.79 -26.46
CA VAL A 10 -33.74 48.85 -26.12
C VAL A 10 -34.17 48.12 -24.84
N VAL A 11 -34.56 46.86 -24.98
CA VAL A 11 -34.79 45.96 -23.83
C VAL A 11 -33.45 45.36 -23.41
N SER A 12 -32.87 45.87 -22.32
CA SER A 12 -31.68 45.27 -21.68
C SER A 12 -32.10 44.04 -20.89
N ALA A 13 -31.83 42.84 -21.45
CA ALA A 13 -31.98 41.59 -20.72
C ALA A 13 -30.78 41.43 -19.78
N SER A 14 -30.98 41.68 -18.49
CA SER A 14 -30.01 41.34 -17.43
C SER A 14 -30.03 39.84 -17.25
N ILE A 15 -28.99 39.16 -17.77
CA ILE A 15 -28.73 37.76 -17.46
C ILE A 15 -28.15 37.73 -16.04
N GLY A 16 -29.00 37.48 -15.07
CA GLY A 16 -28.60 37.19 -13.69
C GLY A 16 -27.85 35.86 -13.66
N ALA A 17 -26.55 35.92 -13.54
CA ALA A 17 -25.76 34.72 -13.17
C ALA A 17 -26.16 34.31 -11.76
N SER A 18 -27.03 33.32 -11.64
CA SER A 18 -27.32 32.65 -10.39
C SER A 18 -26.06 31.88 -10.00
N ALA A 19 -25.25 32.47 -9.11
CA ALA A 19 -24.21 31.71 -8.41
C ALA A 19 -24.94 30.66 -7.57
N ALA A 20 -24.89 29.42 -8.02
CA ALA A 20 -25.31 28.27 -7.22
C ALA A 20 -24.45 28.27 -5.95
N SER A 21 -25.02 28.74 -4.84
CA SER A 21 -24.46 28.53 -3.49
C SER A 21 -24.60 27.05 -3.13
N GLY A 22 -23.79 26.21 -3.77
CA GLY A 22 -23.61 24.84 -3.36
C GLY A 22 -22.93 24.88 -1.98
N THR A 23 -23.60 24.36 -0.96
CA THR A 23 -22.97 23.99 0.30
C THR A 23 -21.69 23.23 -0.05
N PRO A 24 -20.52 23.60 0.50
CA PRO A 24 -19.28 22.87 0.19
C PRO A 24 -19.54 21.39 0.48
N ALA A 25 -19.31 20.52 -0.52
CA ALA A 25 -19.50 19.09 -0.35
C ALA A 25 -18.65 18.65 0.86
N VAL A 26 -19.30 18.02 1.84
CA VAL A 26 -18.62 17.56 3.05
C VAL A 26 -17.57 16.53 2.62
N ARG A 27 -16.29 16.85 2.85
CA ARG A 27 -15.19 15.95 2.51
C ARG A 27 -15.33 14.64 3.29
N PRO A 28 -15.15 13.48 2.63
CA PRO A 28 -15.24 12.19 3.32
C PRO A 28 -14.08 11.99 4.29
N ASN A 29 -14.32 11.30 5.40
CA ASN A 29 -13.25 10.74 6.22
C ASN A 29 -12.52 9.63 5.45
N ILE A 30 -11.31 9.32 5.87
CA ILE A 30 -10.52 8.21 5.34
C ILE A 30 -10.09 7.32 6.52
N LEU A 31 -10.56 6.08 6.53
CA LEU A 31 -10.07 5.02 7.42
C LEU A 31 -9.26 4.04 6.59
N TYR A 32 -7.94 4.07 6.75
CA TYR A 32 -7.01 3.19 6.05
C TYR A 32 -6.50 2.10 6.99
N LEU A 33 -6.88 0.85 6.74
CA LEU A 33 -6.51 -0.33 7.50
C LEU A 33 -5.45 -1.10 6.70
N ILE A 34 -4.22 -1.13 7.18
CA ILE A 34 -3.13 -1.85 6.52
C ILE A 34 -2.62 -2.97 7.42
N ALA A 35 -2.61 -4.18 6.88
CA ALA A 35 -1.96 -5.34 7.48
C ALA A 35 -0.50 -5.44 7.03
N ASP A 36 0.33 -6.14 7.78
CA ASP A 36 1.70 -6.48 7.39
C ASP A 36 1.76 -7.94 6.95
N GLN A 37 2.25 -8.17 5.72
CA GLN A 37 2.52 -9.51 5.18
C GLN A 37 1.25 -10.36 4.91
N TRP A 38 0.13 -9.74 4.53
CA TRP A 38 -1.11 -10.46 4.20
C TRP A 38 -1.21 -10.71 2.69
N ARG A 39 -1.08 -11.97 2.26
CA ARG A 39 -1.22 -12.35 0.83
C ARG A 39 -2.66 -12.22 0.34
N ALA A 40 -2.86 -11.76 -0.89
CA ALA A 40 -4.18 -11.51 -1.46
C ALA A 40 -5.11 -12.72 -1.43
N SER A 41 -4.56 -13.92 -1.61
CA SER A 41 -5.33 -15.17 -1.65
C SER A 41 -5.82 -15.64 -0.29
N ALA A 42 -5.30 -15.13 0.84
CA ALA A 42 -5.67 -15.58 2.19
C ALA A 42 -6.88 -14.83 2.75
N THR A 43 -7.98 -14.80 2.01
CA THR A 43 -9.26 -14.21 2.43
C THR A 43 -10.42 -15.06 1.93
N GLY A 44 -11.55 -15.09 2.67
CA GLY A 44 -12.74 -15.84 2.28
C GLY A 44 -13.28 -15.38 0.93
N TYR A 45 -13.39 -14.07 0.70
CA TYR A 45 -13.88 -13.51 -0.57
C TYR A 45 -12.95 -13.81 -1.78
N ALA A 46 -11.67 -14.13 -1.55
CA ALA A 46 -10.76 -14.60 -2.60
C ALA A 46 -10.82 -16.12 -2.82
N GLY A 47 -11.59 -16.84 -1.99
CA GLY A 47 -11.80 -18.28 -2.11
C GLY A 47 -10.70 -19.13 -1.47
N ASP A 48 -10.05 -18.65 -0.41
CA ASP A 48 -9.18 -19.51 0.42
C ASP A 48 -10.02 -20.57 1.14
N PRO A 49 -9.67 -21.86 1.02
CA PRO A 49 -10.50 -22.93 1.61
C PRO A 49 -10.32 -23.05 3.13
N ASN A 50 -9.36 -22.38 3.73
CA ASN A 50 -9.01 -22.53 5.14
C ASN A 50 -9.43 -21.33 5.98
N VAL A 51 -8.96 -20.11 5.57
CA VAL A 51 -9.08 -18.90 6.39
C VAL A 51 -10.52 -18.42 6.57
N LYS A 52 -10.84 -17.91 7.76
CA LYS A 52 -12.15 -17.37 8.10
C LYS A 52 -12.05 -15.86 8.27
N THR A 53 -12.63 -15.12 7.32
CA THR A 53 -12.62 -13.65 7.29
C THR A 53 -14.00 -13.07 7.04
N PRO A 54 -15.02 -13.39 7.89
CA PRO A 54 -16.40 -13.00 7.62
C PRO A 54 -16.64 -11.49 7.56
N ASN A 55 -15.83 -10.68 8.27
CA ASN A 55 -15.96 -9.23 8.25
C ASN A 55 -15.37 -8.61 6.98
N LEU A 56 -14.24 -9.12 6.51
CA LEU A 56 -13.67 -8.75 5.21
C LEU A 56 -14.57 -9.23 4.07
N ASP A 57 -15.20 -10.40 4.18
CA ASP A 57 -16.17 -10.89 3.20
C ASP A 57 -17.41 -9.98 3.15
N ARG A 58 -17.86 -9.46 4.31
CA ARG A 58 -18.91 -8.42 4.39
C ARG A 58 -18.45 -7.12 3.73
N LEU A 59 -17.25 -6.63 4.08
CA LEU A 59 -16.68 -5.41 3.49
C LEU A 59 -16.54 -5.53 1.98
N ALA A 60 -16.09 -6.68 1.47
CA ALA A 60 -15.89 -6.91 0.04
C ALA A 60 -17.20 -6.80 -0.78
N LYS A 61 -18.35 -7.18 -0.18
CA LYS A 61 -19.66 -7.03 -0.82
C LYS A 61 -20.08 -5.58 -1.03
N ASP A 62 -19.57 -4.67 -0.19
CA ASP A 62 -19.88 -3.24 -0.22
C ASP A 62 -18.73 -2.39 -0.79
N SER A 63 -17.72 -3.02 -1.40
CA SER A 63 -16.48 -2.36 -1.84
C SER A 63 -16.16 -2.58 -3.31
N LEU A 64 -15.29 -1.72 -3.81
CA LEU A 64 -14.48 -1.98 -4.99
C LEU A 64 -13.41 -3.00 -4.59
N ASN A 65 -13.50 -4.22 -5.11
CA ASN A 65 -12.55 -5.30 -4.84
C ASN A 65 -11.55 -5.40 -5.99
N PHE A 66 -10.33 -4.91 -5.78
CA PHE A 66 -9.27 -4.92 -6.77
C PHE A 66 -8.58 -6.29 -6.84
N ARG A 67 -8.84 -7.02 -7.91
CA ARG A 67 -8.22 -8.36 -8.10
C ARG A 67 -6.74 -8.32 -8.46
N ASN A 68 -6.24 -7.20 -8.95
CA ASN A 68 -4.88 -7.03 -9.46
C ASN A 68 -4.15 -5.90 -8.74
N ALA A 69 -4.25 -5.85 -7.39
CA ALA A 69 -3.48 -4.93 -6.57
C ALA A 69 -2.10 -5.53 -6.26
N VAL A 70 -1.05 -4.78 -6.54
CA VAL A 70 0.33 -5.23 -6.29
C VAL A 70 1.09 -4.24 -5.42
N SER A 71 1.90 -4.77 -4.51
CA SER A 71 2.92 -4.02 -3.79
C SER A 71 4.03 -3.62 -4.75
N VAL A 72 4.33 -2.33 -4.87
CA VAL A 72 5.33 -1.81 -5.80
C VAL A 72 6.73 -2.41 -5.56
N LEU A 73 7.06 -2.69 -4.32
CA LEU A 73 8.19 -3.50 -3.90
C LEU A 73 7.72 -4.27 -2.66
N PRO A 74 7.58 -5.63 -2.75
CA PRO A 74 6.88 -6.40 -1.73
C PRO A 74 7.73 -6.61 -0.46
N VAL A 75 7.99 -5.50 0.24
CA VAL A 75 8.74 -5.34 1.49
C VAL A 75 8.21 -4.14 2.25
N CYS A 76 8.23 -4.20 3.58
CA CYS A 76 7.57 -3.22 4.46
C CYS A 76 7.95 -1.76 4.19
N THR A 77 9.23 -1.36 4.43
CA THR A 77 9.67 0.03 4.28
C THR A 77 9.42 0.60 2.88
N PRO A 78 9.81 -0.08 1.77
CA PRO A 78 9.57 0.44 0.43
C PRO A 78 8.09 0.63 0.09
N HIS A 79 7.24 -0.33 0.47
CA HIS A 79 5.80 -0.21 0.25
C HIS A 79 5.21 0.97 1.01
N ARG A 80 5.53 1.08 2.31
CA ARG A 80 4.99 2.13 3.19
C ARG A 80 5.43 3.52 2.72
N ALA A 81 6.70 3.69 2.31
CA ALA A 81 7.18 4.93 1.72
C ALA A 81 6.41 5.28 0.44
N ALA A 82 6.24 4.33 -0.48
CA ALA A 82 5.51 4.56 -1.72
C ALA A 82 4.02 4.86 -1.49
N LEU A 83 3.39 4.23 -0.49
CA LEU A 83 2.01 4.50 -0.10
C LEU A 83 1.83 5.94 0.40
N LEU A 84 2.73 6.41 1.26
CA LEU A 84 2.60 7.73 1.86
C LEU A 84 3.01 8.87 0.92
N THR A 85 3.94 8.64 0.01
CA THR A 85 4.45 9.66 -0.93
C THR A 85 3.77 9.66 -2.30
N GLY A 86 3.14 8.54 -2.69
CA GLY A 86 2.66 8.33 -4.07
C GLY A 86 3.79 8.24 -5.09
N ARG A 87 5.02 7.90 -4.67
CA ARG A 87 6.23 7.86 -5.51
C ARG A 87 6.84 6.47 -5.59
N TYR A 88 7.61 6.22 -6.65
CA TYR A 88 8.28 4.93 -6.84
C TYR A 88 9.54 4.81 -5.99
N PRO A 89 9.89 3.58 -5.53
CA PRO A 89 11.08 3.36 -4.71
C PRO A 89 12.40 3.83 -5.35
N THR A 90 12.51 3.74 -6.67
CA THR A 90 13.69 4.21 -7.43
C THR A 90 13.77 5.73 -7.50
N SER A 91 12.67 6.45 -7.35
CA SER A 91 12.63 7.92 -7.34
C SER A 91 12.94 8.51 -5.97
N THR A 92 12.63 7.79 -4.89
CA THR A 92 12.83 8.25 -3.51
C THR A 92 14.06 7.65 -2.85
N GLY A 93 14.65 6.61 -3.44
CA GLY A 93 15.70 5.80 -2.80
C GLY A 93 15.18 4.79 -1.78
N MET A 94 13.87 4.75 -1.51
CA MET A 94 13.26 3.90 -0.50
C MET A 94 13.04 2.47 -1.03
N PHE A 95 14.11 1.77 -1.39
CA PHE A 95 14.07 0.41 -1.95
C PHE A 95 14.70 -0.66 -1.04
N LEU A 96 15.06 -0.30 0.19
CA LEU A 96 15.57 -1.19 1.23
C LEU A 96 14.71 -1.12 2.48
N ASN A 97 14.73 -2.19 3.28
CA ASN A 97 14.18 -2.12 4.64
C ASN A 97 15.07 -1.29 5.56
N ASP A 98 14.42 -0.75 6.60
CA ASP A 98 15.07 -0.02 7.68
C ASP A 98 15.73 1.31 7.23
N ALA A 99 15.39 1.78 6.02
CA ALA A 99 15.82 3.10 5.53
C ALA A 99 14.97 4.22 6.14
N HIS A 100 15.58 5.39 6.31
CA HIS A 100 14.88 6.61 6.73
C HIS A 100 14.20 7.28 5.53
N LEU A 101 12.89 7.54 5.65
CA LEU A 101 12.14 8.32 4.65
C LEU A 101 12.66 9.76 4.66
N PRO A 102 13.13 10.30 3.52
CA PRO A 102 13.66 11.65 3.48
C PRO A 102 12.66 12.71 3.97
N ASP A 103 13.07 13.59 4.87
CA ASP A 103 12.22 14.60 5.50
C ASP A 103 11.55 15.55 4.49
N GLN A 104 12.18 15.75 3.32
CA GLN A 104 11.64 16.60 2.25
C GLN A 104 10.55 15.92 1.38
N GLU A 105 10.28 14.63 1.56
CA GLU A 105 9.21 13.97 0.84
C GLU A 105 7.85 14.42 1.37
N LEU A 106 7.00 14.89 0.46
CA LEU A 106 5.64 15.32 0.82
C LEU A 106 4.73 14.10 0.95
N CYS A 107 4.18 13.89 2.13
CA CYS A 107 3.45 12.69 2.50
C CYS A 107 1.94 12.90 2.68
N MET A 108 1.20 11.79 2.70
CA MET A 108 -0.26 11.73 2.80
C MET A 108 -0.83 12.65 3.91
N ALA A 109 -0.26 12.60 5.13
CA ALA A 109 -0.80 13.37 6.24
C ALA A 109 -0.52 14.86 6.11
N GLU A 110 0.59 15.27 5.51
CA GLU A 110 0.88 16.69 5.23
C GLU A 110 -0.07 17.23 4.17
N ILE A 111 -0.32 16.47 3.08
CA ILE A 111 -1.24 16.86 2.00
C ILE A 111 -2.67 16.99 2.53
N LEU A 112 -3.15 15.99 3.28
CA LEU A 112 -4.50 15.99 3.84
C LEU A 112 -4.63 16.99 4.98
N GLY A 113 -3.61 17.17 5.82
CA GLY A 113 -3.57 18.19 6.85
C GLY A 113 -3.66 19.61 6.29
N ALA A 114 -2.98 19.90 5.18
CA ALA A 114 -3.11 21.17 4.46
C ALA A 114 -4.52 21.37 3.86
N ALA A 115 -5.28 20.28 3.64
CA ALA A 115 -6.68 20.28 3.24
C ALA A 115 -7.64 20.20 4.43
N ASP A 116 -7.20 20.56 5.64
CA ASP A 116 -7.96 20.63 6.89
C ASP A 116 -8.45 19.30 7.47
N TYR A 117 -7.81 18.18 7.13
CA TYR A 117 -8.05 16.91 7.78
C TYR A 117 -7.34 16.84 9.16
N ALA A 118 -7.99 16.23 10.14
CA ALA A 118 -7.30 15.69 11.30
C ALA A 118 -6.54 14.41 10.88
N THR A 119 -5.28 14.29 11.28
CA THR A 119 -4.42 13.17 10.85
C THR A 119 -4.04 12.28 12.01
N GLY A 120 -4.32 10.97 11.92
CA GLY A 120 -4.06 10.00 12.98
C GLY A 120 -3.33 8.76 12.46
N TYR A 121 -2.33 8.29 13.21
CA TYR A 121 -1.55 7.09 12.93
C TYR A 121 -1.45 6.19 14.16
N ILE A 122 -1.78 4.91 14.00
CA ILE A 122 -1.72 3.89 15.05
C ILE A 122 -0.98 2.67 14.50
N GLY A 123 0.01 2.14 15.26
CA GLY A 123 0.69 0.88 14.96
C GLY A 123 2.08 1.02 14.34
N LYS A 124 2.40 0.19 13.34
CA LYS A 124 3.75 0.08 12.77
C LYS A 124 4.07 1.19 11.78
N TRP A 125 5.13 1.96 12.04
CA TRP A 125 5.64 3.02 11.14
C TRP A 125 6.61 2.49 10.10
N HIS A 126 7.77 2.03 10.52
CA HIS A 126 8.85 1.42 9.72
C HIS A 126 9.44 2.32 8.63
N LEU A 127 9.56 3.62 8.91
CA LEU A 127 10.10 4.63 7.98
C LEU A 127 11.08 5.60 8.62
N ASP A 128 11.38 5.45 9.91
CA ASP A 128 12.27 6.37 10.62
C ASP A 128 13.77 6.01 10.47
N GLY A 129 14.12 4.75 10.36
CA GLY A 129 15.48 4.29 10.14
C GLY A 129 16.46 4.51 11.31
N HIS A 130 16.00 4.99 12.46
CA HIS A 130 16.82 5.27 13.64
C HIS A 130 16.92 4.09 14.63
N GLY A 131 16.28 2.98 14.32
CA GLY A 131 16.24 1.78 15.15
C GLY A 131 14.80 1.37 15.50
N ARG A 132 14.58 0.04 15.58
CA ARG A 132 13.22 -0.52 15.75
C ARG A 132 12.54 -0.08 17.04
N GLU A 133 13.31 0.21 18.06
CA GLU A 133 12.81 0.62 19.37
C GLU A 133 13.00 2.11 19.67
N SER A 134 13.47 2.89 18.67
CA SER A 134 13.76 4.30 18.85
C SER A 134 12.48 5.14 18.86
N TYR A 135 12.50 6.19 19.68
CA TYR A 135 11.46 7.22 19.66
C TYR A 135 11.46 7.98 18.35
N ILE A 136 10.28 8.21 17.82
CA ILE A 136 10.06 8.98 16.58
C ILE A 136 9.50 10.34 16.98
N PRO A 137 10.30 11.43 16.92
CA PRO A 137 9.85 12.76 17.31
C PRO A 137 8.87 13.35 16.27
N PRO A 138 8.05 14.34 16.67
CA PRO A 138 6.97 14.88 15.82
C PRO A 138 7.41 15.34 14.43
N GLU A 139 8.60 15.92 14.32
CA GLU A 139 9.17 16.42 13.05
C GLU A 139 9.47 15.31 12.04
N ARG A 140 9.63 14.05 12.46
CA ARG A 140 9.86 12.90 11.58
C ARG A 140 8.62 12.04 11.34
N ARG A 141 7.44 12.47 11.82
CA ARG A 141 6.15 11.78 11.64
C ARG A 141 5.41 12.18 10.38
N GLN A 142 6.02 12.95 9.49
CA GLN A 142 5.48 13.31 8.16
C GLN A 142 4.03 13.84 8.23
N GLY A 143 3.73 14.74 9.20
CA GLY A 143 2.44 15.40 9.33
C GLY A 143 1.36 14.66 10.15
N TRP A 144 1.65 13.49 10.73
CA TRP A 144 0.70 12.79 11.60
C TRP A 144 0.61 13.43 12.97
N GLN A 145 -0.58 13.94 13.36
CA GLN A 145 -0.84 14.69 14.59
C GLN A 145 -1.18 13.78 15.76
N TYR A 146 -2.19 12.90 15.59
CA TYR A 146 -2.46 11.86 16.56
C TYR A 146 -1.50 10.69 16.32
N TRP A 147 -0.74 10.34 17.35
CA TRP A 147 0.34 9.38 17.19
C TRP A 147 0.36 8.36 18.31
N LYS A 148 0.20 7.09 17.97
CA LYS A 148 0.46 5.93 18.81
C LYS A 148 1.13 4.84 17.99
N ALA A 149 2.43 4.96 17.79
CA ALA A 149 3.15 4.09 16.89
C ALA A 149 4.57 3.79 17.37
N ALA A 150 5.13 2.73 16.82
CA ALA A 150 6.54 2.36 16.93
C ALA A 150 7.11 2.06 15.55
N GLU A 151 8.43 2.09 15.43
CA GLU A 151 9.11 1.79 14.17
C GLU A 151 8.79 0.38 13.69
N CYS A 152 9.13 -0.64 14.48
CA CYS A 152 8.84 -2.02 14.14
C CYS A 152 8.99 -2.93 15.38
N ASP A 153 7.90 -3.59 15.78
CA ASP A 153 7.90 -4.56 16.87
C ASP A 153 7.18 -5.83 16.41
N HIS A 154 7.74 -6.98 16.71
CA HIS A 154 7.14 -8.27 16.37
C HIS A 154 6.74 -9.07 17.61
N ASN A 155 6.73 -8.46 18.78
CA ASN A 155 6.21 -9.04 20.01
C ASN A 155 4.73 -8.70 20.20
N TYR A 156 3.86 -9.22 19.36
CA TYR A 156 2.45 -8.85 19.25
C TYR A 156 1.63 -9.01 20.54
N ASN A 157 2.14 -9.72 21.54
CA ASN A 157 1.50 -9.86 22.85
C ASN A 157 2.06 -8.88 23.90
N HIS A 158 3.06 -8.10 23.55
CA HIS A 158 3.69 -7.08 24.40
C HIS A 158 4.46 -6.07 23.56
N SER A 159 3.86 -5.58 22.49
CA SER A 159 4.52 -4.60 21.61
C SER A 159 4.47 -3.20 22.22
N HIS A 160 5.54 -2.43 21.95
CA HIS A 160 5.64 -1.07 22.44
C HIS A 160 5.10 -0.04 21.44
N TYR A 161 4.83 1.16 21.94
CA TYR A 161 4.53 2.35 21.15
C TYR A 161 4.98 3.62 21.88
N TYR A 162 5.04 4.72 21.16
CA TYR A 162 5.22 6.07 21.68
C TYR A 162 3.98 6.90 21.37
N THR A 163 3.68 7.86 22.26
CA THR A 163 2.50 8.73 22.09
C THR A 163 2.79 10.19 22.48
N GLY A 164 2.05 11.12 21.90
CA GLY A 164 2.29 12.53 22.15
C GLY A 164 3.73 12.94 21.82
N ASN A 165 4.32 13.78 22.64
CA ASN A 165 5.71 14.24 22.50
C ASN A 165 6.66 13.61 23.53
N SER A 166 6.26 12.47 24.12
CA SER A 166 7.05 11.74 25.10
C SER A 166 7.88 10.65 24.44
N ASP A 167 9.15 10.50 24.84
CA ASP A 167 10.03 9.41 24.50
C ASP A 167 9.91 8.22 25.47
N GLU A 168 8.94 8.28 26.39
CA GLU A 168 8.59 7.18 27.30
C GLU A 168 7.92 6.06 26.51
N LYS A 169 8.45 4.83 26.63
CA LYS A 169 7.84 3.64 26.04
C LYS A 169 6.54 3.30 26.74
N CYS A 170 5.47 3.21 25.98
CA CYS A 170 4.21 2.61 26.36
C CYS A 170 4.10 1.20 25.75
N TYR A 171 3.24 0.36 26.32
CA TYR A 171 3.00 -0.98 25.82
C TYR A 171 1.52 -1.22 25.58
N TRP A 172 1.19 -1.88 24.47
CA TRP A 172 -0.17 -2.30 24.20
C TRP A 172 -0.57 -3.42 25.16
N GLU A 173 -1.78 -3.35 25.69
CA GLU A 173 -2.31 -4.35 26.61
C GLU A 173 -2.72 -5.61 25.84
N GLY A 174 -2.08 -6.75 26.15
CA GLY A 174 -2.37 -8.03 25.54
C GLY A 174 -1.98 -8.08 24.06
N TYR A 175 -2.82 -8.71 23.23
CA TYR A 175 -2.59 -8.79 21.80
C TYR A 175 -2.80 -7.41 21.14
N ASP A 176 -1.74 -6.88 20.59
CA ASP A 176 -1.64 -5.46 20.17
C ASP A 176 -2.69 -5.05 19.12
N ALA A 177 -3.06 -5.91 18.19
CA ALA A 177 -4.11 -5.60 17.21
C ALA A 177 -5.45 -5.29 17.89
N PHE A 178 -5.79 -5.97 19.00
CA PHE A 178 -7.00 -5.67 19.75
C PHE A 178 -6.93 -4.31 20.47
N ALA A 179 -5.79 -4.01 21.09
CA ALA A 179 -5.59 -2.74 21.79
C ALA A 179 -5.53 -1.54 20.81
N GLN A 180 -4.84 -1.70 19.68
CA GLN A 180 -4.80 -0.71 18.59
C GLN A 180 -6.20 -0.46 18.03
N THR A 181 -7.02 -1.49 17.88
CA THR A 181 -8.41 -1.39 17.43
C THR A 181 -9.26 -0.58 18.42
N LYS A 182 -9.17 -0.87 19.72
CA LYS A 182 -9.88 -0.10 20.75
C LYS A 182 -9.49 1.39 20.72
N ASP A 183 -8.21 1.68 20.51
CA ASP A 183 -7.73 3.05 20.40
C ASP A 183 -8.24 3.74 19.10
N ALA A 184 -8.25 3.04 17.99
CA ALA A 184 -8.83 3.52 16.74
C ALA A 184 -10.34 3.77 16.86
N GLN A 185 -11.08 2.91 17.56
CA GLN A 185 -12.50 3.11 17.84
C GLN A 185 -12.74 4.38 18.69
N LYS A 186 -11.86 4.64 19.67
CA LYS A 186 -11.90 5.86 20.49
C LYS A 186 -11.71 7.09 19.59
N TYR A 187 -10.67 7.10 18.76
CA TYR A 187 -10.40 8.17 17.80
C TYR A 187 -11.60 8.46 16.89
N VAL A 188 -12.23 7.42 16.33
CA VAL A 188 -13.41 7.56 15.46
C VAL A 188 -14.59 8.20 16.21
N ARG A 189 -14.87 7.76 17.45
CA ARG A 189 -15.96 8.34 18.27
C ARG A 189 -15.73 9.81 18.62
N GLU A 190 -14.49 10.18 18.94
CA GLU A 190 -14.12 11.58 19.25
C GLU A 190 -14.31 12.48 18.01
N HIS A 191 -13.97 11.99 16.81
CA HIS A 191 -14.15 12.76 15.57
C HIS A 191 -15.59 12.80 15.06
N ALA A 192 -16.42 11.83 15.42
CA ALA A 192 -17.85 11.88 15.16
C ALA A 192 -18.55 13.07 15.84
N ALA A 193 -18.03 13.50 17.00
CA ALA A 193 -18.61 14.59 17.76
C ALA A 193 -18.20 15.99 17.24
N ASN A 194 -17.04 16.11 16.55
CA ASN A 194 -16.51 17.43 16.17
C ASN A 194 -16.73 17.81 14.70
N GLY A 195 -17.14 16.85 13.85
CA GLY A 195 -17.50 17.10 12.44
C GLY A 195 -16.33 17.44 11.51
N ARG A 196 -15.09 17.51 12.00
CA ARG A 196 -13.90 17.72 11.17
C ARG A 196 -13.54 16.43 10.43
N PRO A 197 -13.29 16.47 9.10
CA PRO A 197 -12.87 15.29 8.38
C PRO A 197 -11.53 14.78 8.93
N PHE A 198 -11.35 13.46 8.93
CA PHE A 198 -10.11 12.84 9.40
C PHE A 198 -9.55 11.84 8.38
N VAL A 199 -8.24 11.65 8.42
CA VAL A 199 -7.57 10.46 7.93
C VAL A 199 -6.98 9.72 9.14
N LEU A 200 -7.40 8.47 9.33
CA LEU A 200 -6.84 7.57 10.32
C LEU A 200 -6.21 6.38 9.61
N MET A 201 -4.91 6.21 9.79
CA MET A 201 -4.19 5.01 9.37
C MET A 201 -3.99 4.09 10.59
N VAL A 202 -4.51 2.86 10.49
CA VAL A 202 -4.24 1.81 11.47
C VAL A 202 -3.37 0.75 10.80
N ALA A 203 -2.10 0.76 11.18
CA ALA A 203 -1.05 -0.04 10.57
C ALA A 203 -0.69 -1.22 11.48
N TYR A 204 -1.43 -2.31 11.31
CA TYR A 204 -1.23 -3.52 12.10
C TYR A 204 0.08 -4.23 11.75
N GLY A 205 0.74 -4.79 12.76
CA GLY A 205 1.95 -5.61 12.57
C GLY A 205 1.65 -7.03 12.10
N VAL A 206 0.44 -7.50 12.28
CA VAL A 206 -0.01 -8.85 11.92
C VAL A 206 -0.67 -8.88 10.54
N PRO A 207 -0.67 -10.03 9.83
CA PRO A 207 -0.22 -11.38 10.18
C PRO A 207 1.28 -11.67 9.96
N HIS A 208 2.18 -10.66 9.89
CA HIS A 208 3.62 -10.89 9.81
C HIS A 208 4.10 -11.84 10.92
N PHE A 209 5.10 -12.69 10.61
CA PHE A 209 5.67 -13.57 11.65
C PHE A 209 6.27 -12.78 12.84
N PRO A 210 6.39 -13.42 14.03
CA PRO A 210 6.29 -14.84 14.36
C PRO A 210 4.84 -15.35 14.49
N HIS A 211 4.43 -16.27 13.63
CA HIS A 211 3.04 -16.76 13.61
C HIS A 211 2.61 -17.47 14.90
N LYS A 212 3.55 -17.98 15.69
CA LYS A 212 3.27 -18.60 17.00
C LYS A 212 2.63 -17.65 18.02
N THR A 213 2.74 -16.34 17.80
CA THR A 213 2.21 -15.30 18.71
C THR A 213 0.71 -15.05 18.52
N ALA A 214 0.07 -15.66 17.53
CA ALA A 214 -1.37 -15.55 17.33
C ALA A 214 -2.13 -16.05 18.57
N PRO A 215 -3.28 -15.41 18.92
CA PRO A 215 -4.07 -15.83 20.08
C PRO A 215 -4.53 -17.28 19.97
N GLU A 216 -4.46 -18.03 21.07
CA GLU A 216 -4.73 -19.48 21.11
C GLU A 216 -6.15 -19.82 20.63
N GLU A 217 -7.14 -18.98 20.97
CA GLU A 217 -8.53 -19.17 20.54
C GLU A 217 -8.70 -19.27 19.01
N PHE A 218 -7.88 -18.50 18.27
CA PHE A 218 -7.89 -18.54 16.79
C PHE A 218 -7.01 -19.65 16.25
N LYS A 219 -5.87 -19.99 16.92
CA LYS A 219 -5.01 -21.11 16.48
C LYS A 219 -5.75 -22.46 16.52
N GLY A 220 -6.60 -22.64 17.52
CA GLY A 220 -7.46 -23.83 17.63
C GLY A 220 -8.40 -24.05 16.46
N MET A 221 -8.69 -23.00 15.68
CA MET A 221 -9.54 -23.09 14.48
C MET A 221 -8.83 -23.74 13.26
N TYR A 222 -7.50 -23.83 13.30
CA TYR A 222 -6.64 -24.23 12.16
C TYR A 222 -5.68 -25.36 12.49
N PRO A 223 -6.15 -26.59 12.78
CA PRO A 223 -5.28 -27.75 12.98
C PRO A 223 -4.40 -27.94 11.73
N PRO A 224 -3.06 -28.04 11.86
CA PRO A 224 -2.16 -28.11 10.70
C PRO A 224 -2.46 -29.23 9.72
N GLU A 225 -2.90 -30.37 10.21
CA GLU A 225 -3.25 -31.56 9.42
C GLU A 225 -4.50 -31.36 8.53
N LYS A 226 -5.37 -30.37 8.84
CA LYS A 226 -6.57 -30.03 8.07
C LYS A 226 -6.34 -28.91 7.05
N ILE A 227 -5.18 -28.23 7.11
CA ILE A 227 -4.87 -27.11 6.22
C ILE A 227 -4.62 -27.64 4.80
N GLN A 228 -5.39 -27.14 3.83
CA GLN A 228 -5.23 -27.42 2.42
C GLN A 228 -4.20 -26.44 1.85
N LEU A 229 -3.04 -26.96 1.41
CA LEU A 229 -2.01 -26.15 0.79
C LEU A 229 -2.27 -25.95 -0.71
N PRO A 230 -1.86 -24.80 -1.29
CA PRO A 230 -1.85 -24.61 -2.73
C PRO A 230 -0.97 -25.66 -3.45
N PRO A 231 -1.29 -26.01 -4.72
CA PRO A 231 -0.57 -27.04 -5.47
C PRO A 231 0.90 -26.68 -5.78
N ASN A 232 1.26 -25.40 -5.70
CA ASN A 232 2.62 -24.89 -5.90
C ASN A 232 3.51 -24.94 -4.64
N VAL A 233 3.05 -25.58 -3.56
CA VAL A 233 3.88 -25.88 -2.38
C VAL A 233 4.53 -27.26 -2.55
N PRO A 234 5.85 -27.34 -2.73
CA PRO A 234 6.52 -28.62 -2.96
C PRO A 234 6.48 -29.52 -1.72
N PRO A 235 6.52 -30.86 -1.87
CA PRO A 235 6.43 -31.83 -0.78
C PRO A 235 7.39 -31.54 0.40
N ALA A 236 8.61 -31.13 0.10
CA ALA A 236 9.64 -30.86 1.11
C ALA A 236 9.28 -29.69 2.06
N LEU A 237 8.38 -28.78 1.67
CA LEU A 237 7.97 -27.65 2.49
C LEU A 237 6.59 -27.82 3.12
N GLN A 238 5.80 -28.82 2.73
CA GLN A 238 4.39 -28.92 3.14
C GLN A 238 4.20 -29.02 4.66
N ALA A 239 5.01 -29.81 5.37
CA ALA A 239 4.89 -29.92 6.82
C ALA A 239 5.12 -28.58 7.52
N ARG A 240 6.19 -27.87 7.15
CA ARG A 240 6.52 -26.55 7.68
C ARG A 240 5.48 -25.50 7.27
N ALA A 241 5.01 -25.54 6.01
CA ALA A 241 3.99 -24.62 5.52
C ALA A 241 2.67 -24.75 6.30
N ARG A 242 2.20 -25.98 6.61
CA ARG A 242 1.01 -26.19 7.44
C ARG A 242 1.20 -25.67 8.86
N GLN A 243 2.36 -25.91 9.47
CA GLN A 243 2.67 -25.42 10.81
C GLN A 243 2.66 -23.89 10.89
N GLU A 244 3.27 -23.21 9.92
CA GLU A 244 3.27 -21.74 9.87
C GLU A 244 1.90 -21.19 9.50
N ALA A 245 1.17 -21.85 8.60
CA ALA A 245 -0.17 -21.44 8.18
C ALA A 245 -1.20 -21.46 9.31
N GLN A 246 -1.06 -22.34 10.31
CA GLN A 246 -1.90 -22.34 11.51
C GLN A 246 -1.92 -20.98 12.18
N GLY A 247 -0.76 -20.46 12.54
CA GLY A 247 -0.64 -19.17 13.22
C GLY A 247 -0.93 -18.00 12.29
N TYR A 248 -0.54 -18.10 11.02
CA TYR A 248 -0.82 -17.09 10.00
C TYR A 248 -2.33 -16.88 9.81
N TYR A 249 -3.11 -17.95 9.61
CA TYR A 249 -4.57 -17.85 9.48
C TYR A 249 -5.24 -17.41 10.79
N ALA A 250 -4.67 -17.79 11.92
CA ALA A 250 -5.15 -17.33 13.22
C ALA A 250 -4.97 -15.81 13.38
N HIS A 251 -3.84 -15.24 13.00
CA HIS A 251 -3.63 -13.79 12.93
C HIS A 251 -4.62 -13.12 11.96
N CYS A 252 -4.82 -13.71 10.77
CA CYS A 252 -5.78 -13.19 9.78
C CYS A 252 -7.20 -13.12 10.36
N THR A 253 -7.67 -14.17 11.04
CA THR A 253 -9.01 -14.19 11.65
C THR A 253 -9.12 -13.23 12.83
N ALA A 254 -8.08 -13.11 13.65
CA ALA A 254 -8.05 -12.14 14.75
C ALA A 254 -8.11 -10.70 14.22
N LEU A 255 -7.39 -10.40 13.14
CA LEU A 255 -7.43 -9.07 12.52
C LEU A 255 -8.75 -8.82 11.78
N ASP A 256 -9.35 -9.83 11.15
CA ASP A 256 -10.70 -9.74 10.58
C ASP A 256 -11.74 -9.30 11.63
N LYS A 257 -11.66 -9.85 12.85
CA LYS A 257 -12.50 -9.41 13.98
C LYS A 257 -12.28 -7.92 14.29
N CYS A 258 -11.03 -7.46 14.35
CA CYS A 258 -10.68 -6.04 14.56
C CYS A 258 -11.29 -5.13 13.49
N ILE A 259 -11.22 -5.54 12.24
CA ILE A 259 -11.81 -4.80 11.12
C ILE A 259 -13.33 -4.72 11.27
N GLY A 260 -13.98 -5.82 11.63
CA GLY A 260 -15.41 -5.85 11.92
C GLY A 260 -15.81 -4.84 13.00
N GLU A 261 -15.09 -4.80 14.12
CA GLU A 261 -15.33 -3.86 15.21
C GLU A 261 -15.19 -2.38 14.80
N LEU A 262 -14.25 -2.05 13.90
CA LEU A 262 -14.12 -0.69 13.35
C LEU A 262 -15.25 -0.35 12.39
N LEU A 263 -15.67 -1.27 11.54
CA LEU A 263 -16.81 -1.06 10.64
C LEU A 263 -18.10 -0.83 11.44
N ASP A 264 -18.30 -1.59 12.50
CA ASP A 264 -19.45 -1.45 13.40
C ASP A 264 -19.40 -0.11 14.17
N THR A 265 -18.19 0.36 14.54
CA THR A 265 -18.01 1.69 15.15
C THR A 265 -18.37 2.81 14.18
N LEU A 266 -17.95 2.72 12.90
CA LEU A 266 -18.37 3.70 11.89
C LEU A 266 -19.89 3.73 11.70
N ALA A 267 -20.53 2.55 11.72
CA ALA A 267 -21.99 2.46 11.61
C ALA A 267 -22.68 3.09 12.83
N ALA A 268 -22.25 2.73 14.05
CA ALA A 268 -22.82 3.21 15.30
C ALA A 268 -22.64 4.73 15.50
N THR A 269 -21.59 5.33 14.94
CA THR A 269 -21.33 6.78 15.00
C THR A 269 -21.97 7.57 13.85
N GLY A 270 -22.64 6.90 12.88
CA GLY A 270 -23.23 7.53 11.70
C GLY A 270 -22.20 7.93 10.64
N LEU A 271 -20.89 7.68 10.86
CA LEU A 271 -19.83 8.08 9.93
C LEU A 271 -19.69 7.17 8.70
N ALA A 272 -20.33 5.98 8.71
CA ALA A 272 -20.19 5.01 7.62
C ALA A 272 -20.60 5.57 6.25
N SER A 273 -21.58 6.48 6.20
CA SER A 273 -22.09 7.11 4.98
C SER A 273 -21.17 8.19 4.41
N ASN A 274 -20.16 8.65 5.17
CA ASN A 274 -19.21 9.68 4.76
C ASN A 274 -17.75 9.29 5.05
N THR A 275 -17.42 7.99 4.96
CA THR A 275 -16.05 7.49 5.20
C THR A 275 -15.62 6.59 4.06
N ILE A 276 -14.49 6.93 3.44
CA ILE A 276 -13.72 6.02 2.59
C ILE A 276 -13.06 5.00 3.52
N VAL A 277 -13.33 3.71 3.32
CA VAL A 277 -12.66 2.64 4.05
C VAL A 277 -11.78 1.87 3.09
N VAL A 278 -10.49 1.76 3.42
CA VAL A 278 -9.53 0.95 2.69
C VAL A 278 -9.04 -0.18 3.58
N PHE A 279 -9.03 -1.40 3.05
CA PHE A 279 -8.26 -2.52 3.62
C PHE A 279 -7.23 -2.98 2.61
N SER A 280 -5.97 -3.08 3.05
CA SER A 280 -4.85 -3.54 2.22
C SER A 280 -3.77 -4.20 3.06
N SER A 281 -2.70 -4.65 2.40
CA SER A 281 -1.45 -5.10 3.02
C SER A 281 -0.26 -4.46 2.32
N ASP A 282 0.87 -4.37 3.02
CA ASP A 282 2.11 -3.85 2.43
C ASP A 282 2.79 -4.86 1.48
N HIS A 283 2.67 -6.15 1.73
CA HIS A 283 3.08 -7.24 0.83
C HIS A 283 2.42 -8.55 1.29
N GLY A 284 2.63 -9.62 0.51
CA GLY A 284 2.14 -10.94 0.85
C GLY A 284 3.16 -11.80 1.60
N GLU A 285 2.87 -13.10 1.68
CA GLU A 285 3.60 -14.15 2.39
C GLU A 285 3.72 -15.39 1.51
N ALA A 286 4.93 -15.95 1.36
CA ALA A 286 5.16 -17.11 0.52
C ALA A 286 4.49 -18.40 1.05
N LEU A 287 4.53 -18.65 2.37
CA LEU A 287 3.97 -19.85 3.03
C LEU A 287 4.34 -21.19 2.33
N GLY A 288 5.55 -21.28 1.77
CA GLY A 288 6.00 -22.50 1.08
C GLY A 288 5.70 -22.54 -0.42
N SER A 289 4.82 -21.67 -0.92
CA SER A 289 4.49 -21.57 -2.36
C SER A 289 5.74 -21.30 -3.20
N GLN A 290 5.76 -21.79 -4.42
CA GLN A 290 6.89 -21.65 -5.36
C GLN A 290 8.22 -22.24 -4.82
N GLY A 291 8.16 -23.06 -3.78
CA GLY A 291 9.34 -23.57 -3.08
C GLY A 291 10.11 -22.48 -2.32
N VAL A 292 9.47 -21.36 -2.02
CA VAL A 292 9.98 -20.30 -1.14
C VAL A 292 9.55 -20.61 0.28
N ALA A 293 10.50 -20.63 1.21
CA ALA A 293 10.22 -20.99 2.60
C ALA A 293 9.13 -20.07 3.21
N PRO A 294 8.31 -20.57 4.15
CA PRO A 294 7.45 -19.73 4.96
C PRO A 294 8.22 -18.59 5.64
N THR A 295 7.53 -17.48 5.88
CA THR A 295 8.05 -16.22 6.43
C THR A 295 8.86 -15.38 5.43
N GLN A 296 9.00 -15.83 4.17
CA GLN A 296 9.76 -15.11 3.14
C GLN A 296 8.86 -14.31 2.21
N LYS A 297 9.42 -13.27 1.65
CA LYS A 297 8.80 -12.23 0.81
C LYS A 297 9.78 -11.71 -0.23
N GLN A 298 9.48 -10.60 -0.90
CA GLN A 298 10.31 -9.91 -1.91
C GLN A 298 10.39 -10.64 -3.26
N VAL A 299 9.79 -11.82 -3.39
CA VAL A 299 9.76 -12.57 -4.65
C VAL A 299 8.69 -12.03 -5.61
N ALA A 300 8.85 -12.32 -6.90
CA ALA A 300 8.02 -11.75 -7.96
C ALA A 300 6.63 -12.38 -8.07
N TRP A 301 6.38 -13.54 -7.44
CA TRP A 301 5.12 -14.28 -7.53
C TRP A 301 4.00 -13.64 -6.72
N SER A 302 2.77 -13.95 -7.14
CA SER A 302 1.54 -13.38 -6.57
C SER A 302 1.46 -13.50 -5.05
N GLU A 303 1.98 -14.58 -4.46
CA GLU A 303 1.94 -14.81 -3.02
C GLU A 303 2.67 -13.73 -2.21
N SER A 304 3.70 -13.12 -2.80
CA SER A 304 4.45 -12.01 -2.19
C SER A 304 4.04 -10.65 -2.72
N ALA A 305 3.85 -10.53 -4.04
CA ALA A 305 3.65 -9.25 -4.71
C ALA A 305 2.19 -8.78 -4.71
N GLN A 306 1.22 -9.72 -4.77
CA GLN A 306 -0.19 -9.36 -4.79
C GLN A 306 -0.75 -9.24 -3.36
N VAL A 307 -1.46 -8.14 -3.11
CA VAL A 307 -2.04 -7.82 -1.81
C VAL A 307 -3.57 -7.73 -1.89
N PRO A 308 -4.30 -7.99 -0.79
CA PRO A 308 -5.72 -7.68 -0.74
C PRO A 308 -5.89 -6.15 -0.87
N PHE A 309 -6.87 -5.71 -1.64
CA PHE A 309 -7.20 -4.29 -1.73
C PHE A 309 -8.70 -4.11 -1.91
N LEU A 310 -9.35 -3.70 -0.83
CA LEU A 310 -10.76 -3.33 -0.80
C LEU A 310 -10.87 -1.82 -0.58
N LEU A 311 -11.68 -1.15 -1.38
CA LEU A 311 -11.98 0.27 -1.24
C LEU A 311 -13.49 0.46 -1.23
N ARG A 312 -14.05 0.80 -0.07
CA ARG A 312 -15.44 1.22 0.06
C ARG A 312 -15.50 2.75 0.02
N PHE A 313 -16.24 3.29 -0.92
CA PHE A 313 -16.49 4.72 -1.01
C PHE A 313 -18.01 4.96 -1.09
N PRO A 314 -18.59 5.76 -0.19
CA PRO A 314 -20.02 6.08 -0.25
C PRO A 314 -20.42 6.69 -1.59
N GLY A 315 -21.45 6.12 -2.22
CA GLY A 315 -21.94 6.59 -3.53
C GLY A 315 -21.29 5.95 -4.76
N ILE A 316 -20.31 5.04 -4.57
CA ILE A 316 -19.79 4.20 -5.66
C ILE A 316 -20.29 2.76 -5.46
N ALA A 317 -20.87 2.19 -6.49
CA ALA A 317 -21.37 0.82 -6.45
C ALA A 317 -20.24 -0.20 -6.26
N ALA A 318 -20.48 -1.16 -5.38
CA ALA A 318 -19.57 -2.28 -5.16
C ALA A 318 -19.40 -3.12 -6.41
N ARG A 319 -18.18 -3.51 -6.73
CA ARG A 319 -17.86 -4.41 -7.84
C ARG A 319 -16.45 -4.96 -7.74
N THR A 320 -16.19 -6.01 -8.47
CA THR A 320 -14.82 -6.42 -8.77
C THR A 320 -14.19 -5.44 -9.75
N VAL A 321 -12.98 -4.97 -9.45
CA VAL A 321 -12.17 -4.10 -10.30
C VAL A 321 -11.04 -4.95 -10.90
N THR A 322 -11.02 -5.05 -12.24
CA THR A 322 -9.98 -5.79 -12.98
C THR A 322 -8.81 -4.91 -13.37
N THR A 323 -9.00 -3.58 -13.37
CA THR A 323 -7.92 -2.60 -13.56
C THR A 323 -6.82 -2.81 -12.53
N PRO A 324 -5.57 -3.07 -12.95
CA PRO A 324 -4.47 -3.22 -12.02
C PRO A 324 -4.14 -1.91 -11.30
N ILE A 325 -3.75 -2.02 -10.02
CA ILE A 325 -3.29 -0.91 -9.19
C ILE A 325 -1.96 -1.26 -8.51
N THR A 326 -1.04 -0.31 -8.43
CA THR A 326 0.20 -0.45 -7.67
C THR A 326 0.25 0.58 -6.53
N THR A 327 1.11 0.37 -5.56
CA THR A 327 1.16 1.19 -4.33
C THR A 327 1.19 2.69 -4.58
N PRO A 328 2.02 3.26 -5.50
CA PRO A 328 2.03 4.70 -5.77
C PRO A 328 0.70 5.28 -6.27
N ASP A 329 -0.17 4.46 -6.87
CA ASP A 329 -1.47 4.91 -7.40
C ASP A 329 -2.51 5.14 -6.28
N ILE A 330 -2.27 4.60 -5.09
CA ILE A 330 -3.25 4.61 -3.98
C ILE A 330 -3.46 6.04 -3.48
N LEU A 331 -2.39 6.76 -3.15
CA LEU A 331 -2.50 8.12 -2.63
C LEU A 331 -3.24 9.07 -3.58
N PRO A 332 -2.84 9.22 -4.85
CA PRO A 332 -3.56 10.13 -5.77
C PRO A 332 -5.01 9.72 -5.99
N THR A 333 -5.32 8.42 -5.97
CA THR A 333 -6.71 7.92 -6.05
C THR A 333 -7.53 8.33 -4.84
N LEU A 334 -6.98 8.23 -3.62
CA LEU A 334 -7.66 8.69 -2.40
C LEU A 334 -7.86 10.21 -2.40
N LEU A 335 -6.85 10.98 -2.82
CA LEU A 335 -6.97 12.44 -2.96
C LEU A 335 -8.07 12.83 -3.96
N GLY A 336 -8.12 12.19 -5.13
CA GLY A 336 -9.16 12.40 -6.12
C GLY A 336 -10.56 12.03 -5.62
N LEU A 337 -10.70 10.94 -4.86
CA LEU A 337 -11.96 10.57 -4.21
C LEU A 337 -12.38 11.57 -3.12
N ALA A 338 -11.43 12.12 -2.39
CA ALA A 338 -11.63 13.09 -1.32
C ALA A 338 -11.82 14.54 -1.84
N GLY A 339 -11.63 14.78 -3.14
CA GLY A 339 -11.70 16.14 -3.72
C GLY A 339 -10.55 17.02 -3.24
N VAL A 340 -9.36 16.44 -3.05
CA VAL A 340 -8.13 17.15 -2.66
C VAL A 340 -7.16 17.17 -3.83
N ASP A 341 -6.57 18.33 -4.09
CA ASP A 341 -5.64 18.51 -5.20
C ASP A 341 -4.39 17.63 -5.05
N ARG A 342 -3.98 17.04 -6.16
CA ARG A 342 -2.79 16.20 -6.22
C ARG A 342 -1.52 17.04 -6.41
N PRO A 343 -0.55 16.98 -5.48
CA PRO A 343 0.77 17.57 -5.68
C PRO A 343 1.50 17.01 -6.92
N LYS A 344 2.32 17.85 -7.55
CA LYS A 344 3.09 17.48 -8.75
C LYS A 344 4.20 16.45 -8.48
N THR A 345 4.60 16.28 -7.22
CA THR A 345 5.60 15.28 -6.79
C THR A 345 5.09 13.86 -6.88
N ILE A 346 3.77 13.64 -6.86
CA ILE A 346 3.16 12.31 -6.94
C ILE A 346 3.33 11.74 -8.36
N GLU A 347 3.91 10.54 -8.44
CA GLU A 347 4.18 9.81 -9.70
C GLU A 347 3.12 8.77 -10.04
N GLY A 348 2.37 8.32 -9.02
CA GLY A 348 1.24 7.40 -9.18
C GLY A 348 0.09 8.02 -9.96
N GLN A 349 -0.77 7.17 -10.52
CA GLN A 349 -1.93 7.60 -11.32
C GLN A 349 -3.18 7.65 -10.47
N ASP A 350 -3.99 8.69 -10.65
CA ASP A 350 -5.31 8.82 -10.04
C ASP A 350 -6.34 7.99 -10.80
N LEU A 351 -6.86 6.95 -10.15
CA LEU A 351 -7.92 6.09 -10.70
C LEU A 351 -9.33 6.56 -10.31
N SER A 352 -9.47 7.62 -9.51
CA SER A 352 -10.77 8.07 -9.01
C SER A 352 -11.78 8.40 -10.11
N PRO A 353 -11.42 8.98 -11.28
CA PRO A 353 -12.36 9.20 -12.38
C PRO A 353 -12.88 7.88 -12.97
N LEU A 354 -11.99 6.88 -13.10
CA LEU A 354 -12.35 5.56 -13.61
C LEU A 354 -13.30 4.84 -12.65
N LEU A 355 -13.01 4.89 -11.35
CA LEU A 355 -13.83 4.25 -10.31
C LEU A 355 -15.21 4.89 -10.22
N ARG A 356 -15.31 6.23 -10.28
CA ARG A 356 -16.59 6.96 -10.32
C ARG A 356 -17.42 6.64 -11.57
N ALA A 357 -16.75 6.41 -12.70
CA ALA A 357 -17.40 6.04 -13.96
C ALA A 357 -17.82 4.55 -13.99
N GLY A 358 -17.47 3.74 -12.97
CA GLY A 358 -17.78 2.31 -12.92
C GLY A 358 -17.09 1.49 -14.01
N ARG A 359 -15.95 1.96 -14.54
CA ARG A 359 -15.24 1.33 -15.68
C ARG A 359 -13.94 0.68 -15.24
N ASP A 360 -13.48 -0.28 -16.03
CA ASP A 360 -12.14 -0.85 -15.98
C ASP A 360 -11.31 -0.39 -17.17
N GLU A 361 -9.99 -0.38 -17.00
CA GLU A 361 -9.01 0.00 -18.03
C GLU A 361 -7.93 -1.07 -18.14
N ASP A 362 -7.52 -1.37 -19.37
CA ASP A 362 -6.36 -2.23 -19.63
C ASP A 362 -5.06 -1.44 -19.42
N ARG A 363 -4.55 -1.52 -18.20
CA ARG A 363 -3.27 -0.93 -17.80
C ARG A 363 -2.34 -1.97 -17.21
N ALA A 364 -1.10 -1.56 -16.94
CA ALA A 364 -0.10 -2.38 -16.27
C ALA A 364 0.30 -1.72 -14.95
N ALA A 365 0.21 -2.46 -13.84
CA ALA A 365 0.72 -2.06 -12.54
C ALA A 365 2.17 -2.51 -12.39
N LEU A 366 3.09 -1.56 -12.21
CA LEU A 366 4.53 -1.81 -12.06
C LEU A 366 4.86 -2.26 -10.64
N TYR A 367 5.70 -3.29 -10.52
CA TYR A 367 6.35 -3.67 -9.26
C TYR A 367 7.78 -4.17 -9.49
N MET A 368 8.60 -4.22 -8.42
CA MET A 368 10.03 -4.41 -8.60
C MET A 368 10.74 -5.03 -7.39
N CYS A 369 11.95 -5.52 -7.63
CA CYS A 369 12.99 -5.73 -6.64
C CYS A 369 14.26 -5.02 -7.13
N VAL A 370 14.73 -4.02 -6.37
CA VAL A 370 15.94 -3.28 -6.71
C VAL A 370 17.17 -3.96 -6.12
N SER A 371 17.14 -4.27 -4.83
CA SER A 371 18.23 -4.95 -4.12
C SER A 371 17.66 -6.13 -3.32
N PRO A 372 17.90 -7.37 -3.76
CA PRO A 372 17.40 -8.57 -3.07
C PRO A 372 18.15 -8.78 -1.75
N PHE A 373 17.40 -8.91 -0.63
CA PHE A 373 17.96 -9.17 0.70
C PHE A 373 17.30 -10.35 1.43
N ALA A 374 16.05 -10.72 1.07
CA ALA A 374 15.38 -11.84 1.72
C ALA A 374 16.18 -13.14 1.61
N ASN A 375 16.08 -13.99 2.63
CA ASN A 375 16.78 -15.29 2.66
C ASN A 375 16.10 -16.30 1.72
N VAL A 376 16.23 -16.04 0.44
CA VAL A 376 15.65 -16.83 -0.66
C VAL A 376 16.75 -17.14 -1.66
N PRO A 377 16.81 -18.38 -2.23
CA PRO A 377 17.78 -18.74 -3.25
C PRO A 377 17.76 -17.79 -4.47
N ARG A 378 18.93 -17.51 -5.04
CA ARG A 378 19.09 -16.52 -6.13
C ARG A 378 18.36 -16.87 -7.43
N GLU A 379 18.07 -18.14 -7.68
CA GLU A 379 17.20 -18.56 -8.79
C GLU A 379 15.74 -18.12 -8.61
N LYS A 380 15.32 -17.83 -7.37
CA LYS A 380 13.96 -17.41 -7.01
C LYS A 380 13.87 -15.93 -6.60
N LEU A 381 14.97 -15.30 -6.21
CA LEU A 381 15.04 -13.89 -5.85
C LEU A 381 16.27 -13.23 -6.47
N ARG A 382 16.03 -12.28 -7.34
CA ARG A 382 17.01 -11.44 -8.03
C ARG A 382 16.48 -10.05 -8.25
N GLU A 383 17.29 -9.17 -8.77
CA GLU A 383 16.81 -7.89 -9.27
C GLU A 383 15.79 -8.13 -10.40
N TYR A 384 14.62 -7.52 -10.29
CA TYR A 384 13.61 -7.61 -11.33
C TYR A 384 12.79 -6.32 -11.47
N ARG A 385 12.20 -6.16 -12.65
CA ARG A 385 11.08 -5.26 -12.92
C ARG A 385 9.95 -6.08 -13.49
N ALA A 386 8.73 -5.78 -13.07
CA ALA A 386 7.56 -6.59 -13.39
C ALA A 386 6.33 -5.73 -13.62
N ILE A 387 5.41 -6.24 -14.42
CA ILE A 387 4.07 -5.69 -14.56
C ILE A 387 3.01 -6.75 -14.27
N ARG A 388 1.95 -6.30 -13.60
CA ARG A 388 0.68 -7.00 -13.50
C ARG A 388 -0.33 -6.33 -14.42
N THR A 389 -0.94 -7.11 -15.31
CA THR A 389 -2.11 -6.69 -16.11
C THR A 389 -3.39 -7.28 -15.53
N SER A 390 -4.53 -7.09 -16.17
CA SER A 390 -5.77 -7.76 -15.79
C SER A 390 -5.72 -9.29 -15.95
N ARG A 391 -4.76 -9.80 -16.74
CA ARG A 391 -4.63 -11.23 -17.05
C ARG A 391 -3.25 -11.81 -16.80
N TYR A 392 -2.17 -11.05 -17.03
CA TYR A 392 -0.82 -11.58 -17.04
C TYR A 392 0.06 -10.97 -15.96
N THR A 393 0.97 -11.81 -15.43
CA THR A 393 2.16 -11.39 -14.70
C THR A 393 3.36 -11.57 -15.60
N TYR A 394 4.08 -10.48 -15.87
CA TYR A 394 5.33 -10.52 -16.65
C TYR A 394 6.47 -9.93 -15.81
N VAL A 395 7.59 -10.66 -15.76
CA VAL A 395 8.78 -10.28 -14.98
C VAL A 395 10.01 -10.36 -15.86
N ARG A 396 10.81 -9.29 -15.84
CA ARG A 396 12.11 -9.20 -16.46
C ARG A 396 13.20 -9.13 -15.41
N GLY A 397 14.22 -10.00 -15.51
CA GLY A 397 15.49 -9.85 -14.81
C GLY A 397 16.50 -9.04 -15.62
N LEU A 398 17.69 -8.82 -15.06
CA LEU A 398 18.78 -8.10 -15.76
C LEU A 398 19.18 -8.77 -17.09
N GLN A 399 19.05 -10.09 -17.20
CA GLN A 399 19.40 -10.86 -18.40
C GLN A 399 18.27 -10.99 -19.43
N GLY A 400 17.08 -10.43 -19.13
CA GLY A 400 15.94 -10.52 -20.02
C GLY A 400 14.67 -11.07 -19.39
N PRO A 401 13.68 -11.51 -20.18
CA PRO A 401 12.46 -12.14 -19.70
C PRO A 401 12.75 -13.31 -18.75
N TRP A 402 12.07 -13.33 -17.60
CA TRP A 402 12.28 -14.35 -16.59
C TRP A 402 11.01 -15.15 -16.29
N VAL A 403 9.88 -14.47 -16.11
CA VAL A 403 8.62 -15.10 -15.73
C VAL A 403 7.49 -14.50 -16.55
N LEU A 404 6.58 -15.37 -17.02
CA LEU A 404 5.31 -15.02 -17.62
C LEU A 404 4.25 -16.03 -17.20
N TYR A 405 3.16 -15.54 -16.57
CA TYR A 405 2.01 -16.36 -16.19
C TYR A 405 0.71 -15.78 -16.74
N ASP A 406 -0.21 -16.67 -17.14
CA ASP A 406 -1.62 -16.35 -17.40
C ASP A 406 -2.41 -16.53 -16.10
N ASP A 407 -2.53 -15.50 -15.30
CA ASP A 407 -3.13 -15.54 -13.95
C ASP A 407 -4.63 -15.86 -13.94
N VAL A 408 -5.29 -15.81 -15.09
CA VAL A 408 -6.69 -16.22 -15.24
C VAL A 408 -6.81 -17.74 -15.33
N ASN A 409 -5.92 -18.38 -16.10
CA ASN A 409 -5.93 -19.83 -16.32
C ASN A 409 -4.99 -20.59 -15.36
N ASP A 410 -4.00 -19.89 -14.78
CA ASP A 410 -3.01 -20.45 -13.84
C ASP A 410 -2.87 -19.55 -12.59
N ARG A 411 -3.92 -19.53 -11.76
CA ARG A 411 -3.96 -18.72 -10.53
C ARG A 411 -2.82 -19.01 -9.54
N PHE A 412 -2.19 -20.18 -9.63
CA PHE A 412 -1.09 -20.59 -8.75
C PHE A 412 0.29 -20.41 -9.39
N GLN A 413 0.35 -19.86 -10.61
CA GLN A 413 1.60 -19.55 -11.29
C GLN A 413 2.56 -20.77 -11.38
N THR A 414 2.03 -21.89 -11.82
CA THR A 414 2.74 -23.17 -11.93
C THR A 414 3.36 -23.41 -13.30
N ASN A 415 2.84 -22.75 -14.36
CA ASN A 415 3.28 -22.92 -15.74
C ASN A 415 3.90 -21.62 -16.28
N ASN A 416 5.23 -21.51 -16.16
CA ASN A 416 5.97 -20.34 -16.65
C ASN A 416 6.08 -20.35 -18.19
N LEU A 417 5.45 -19.40 -18.85
CA LEU A 417 5.37 -19.26 -20.30
C LEU A 417 6.54 -18.47 -20.92
N ALA A 418 7.42 -17.87 -20.12
CA ALA A 418 8.46 -16.96 -20.63
C ALA A 418 9.44 -17.60 -21.62
N GLY A 419 9.69 -18.92 -21.49
CA GLY A 419 10.57 -19.68 -22.41
C GLY A 419 9.84 -20.42 -23.54
N ASN A 420 8.51 -20.30 -23.63
CA ASN A 420 7.72 -20.99 -24.65
C ASN A 420 7.73 -20.20 -25.97
N ALA A 421 8.09 -20.85 -27.06
CA ALA A 421 8.14 -20.23 -28.39
C ALA A 421 6.78 -19.67 -28.84
N GLU A 422 5.67 -20.32 -28.48
CA GLU A 422 4.31 -19.86 -28.78
C GLU A 422 3.95 -18.56 -28.04
N SER A 423 4.63 -18.27 -26.93
CA SER A 423 4.43 -17.05 -26.14
C SER A 423 5.34 -15.89 -26.53
N ALA A 424 6.23 -16.06 -27.52
CA ALA A 424 7.24 -15.07 -27.88
C ALA A 424 6.65 -13.68 -28.22
N ALA A 425 5.57 -13.63 -28.98
CA ALA A 425 4.88 -12.39 -29.34
C ALA A 425 4.28 -11.71 -28.09
N LEU A 426 3.67 -12.46 -27.19
CA LEU A 426 3.13 -11.95 -25.92
C LEU A 426 4.24 -11.45 -24.98
N VAL A 427 5.36 -12.16 -24.90
CA VAL A 427 6.55 -11.71 -24.16
C VAL A 427 7.04 -10.36 -24.69
N GLN A 428 7.13 -10.20 -26.01
CA GLN A 428 7.56 -8.94 -26.63
C GLN A 428 6.57 -7.79 -26.35
N GLU A 429 5.27 -8.05 -26.43
CA GLU A 429 4.23 -7.06 -26.11
C GLU A 429 4.35 -6.59 -24.65
N LEU A 430 4.36 -7.54 -23.69
CA LEU A 430 4.42 -7.23 -22.27
C LEU A 430 5.74 -6.58 -21.88
N ASP A 431 6.86 -6.97 -22.49
CA ASP A 431 8.15 -6.29 -22.30
C ASP A 431 8.08 -4.84 -22.78
N GLY A 432 7.47 -4.58 -23.94
CA GLY A 432 7.22 -3.22 -24.42
C GLY A 432 6.40 -2.38 -23.45
N ARG A 433 5.34 -2.96 -22.86
CA ARG A 433 4.53 -2.29 -21.83
C ARG A 433 5.36 -2.02 -20.56
N LEU A 434 6.20 -2.95 -20.12
CA LEU A 434 7.12 -2.75 -19.00
C LEU A 434 8.10 -1.62 -19.29
N GLN A 435 8.79 -1.63 -20.44
CA GLN A 435 9.75 -0.59 -20.82
C GLN A 435 9.11 0.81 -20.85
N ALA A 436 7.86 0.91 -21.34
CA ALA A 436 7.12 2.17 -21.32
C ALA A 436 6.89 2.69 -19.90
N GLN A 437 6.54 1.80 -18.93
CA GLN A 437 6.40 2.17 -17.52
C GLN A 437 7.74 2.62 -16.90
N LEU A 438 8.83 1.87 -17.15
CA LEU A 438 10.16 2.22 -16.65
C LEU A 438 10.63 3.58 -17.19
N LYS A 439 10.44 3.83 -18.48
CA LYS A 439 10.74 5.13 -19.09
C LYS A 439 9.93 6.27 -18.44
N ARG A 440 8.64 6.05 -18.14
CA ARG A 440 7.77 7.04 -17.51
C ARG A 440 8.28 7.48 -16.14
N ILE A 441 8.85 6.56 -15.36
CA ILE A 441 9.37 6.84 -14.00
C ILE A 441 10.89 7.09 -13.97
N GLY A 442 11.58 7.07 -15.11
CA GLY A 442 13.02 7.27 -15.19
C GLY A 442 13.86 6.13 -14.60
N ASP A 443 13.34 4.91 -14.59
CA ASP A 443 14.07 3.71 -14.11
C ASP A 443 14.75 3.02 -15.28
N ASP A 444 16.08 3.03 -15.32
CA ASP A 444 16.93 2.42 -16.33
C ASP A 444 17.27 0.94 -16.06
N PHE A 445 16.70 0.37 -15.03
CA PHE A 445 16.87 -1.01 -14.59
C PHE A 445 18.33 -1.47 -14.51
N ARG A 446 19.12 -0.76 -13.71
CA ARG A 446 20.51 -1.11 -13.41
C ARG A 446 20.63 -2.19 -12.34
N PRO A 447 21.80 -2.85 -12.21
CA PRO A 447 22.10 -3.72 -11.09
C PRO A 447 21.88 -3.04 -9.74
N GLY A 448 21.35 -3.78 -8.77
CA GLY A 448 21.06 -3.24 -7.43
C GLY A 448 22.27 -2.61 -6.74
N LYS A 449 23.47 -3.18 -6.94
CA LYS A 449 24.75 -2.60 -6.42
C LYS A 449 25.02 -1.19 -6.94
N ASP A 450 24.64 -0.89 -8.19
CA ASP A 450 24.85 0.42 -8.79
C ASP A 450 23.85 1.43 -8.21
N CYS A 451 22.61 0.99 -7.96
CA CYS A 451 21.60 1.77 -7.25
C CYS A 451 22.04 2.07 -5.80
N LEU A 452 22.56 1.06 -5.08
CA LEU A 452 23.10 1.26 -3.73
C LEU A 452 24.23 2.32 -3.73
N ALA A 453 25.17 2.23 -4.68
CA ALA A 453 26.29 3.18 -4.79
C ALA A 453 25.81 4.58 -5.13
N GLU A 454 24.85 4.73 -6.04
CA GLU A 454 24.25 6.02 -6.42
C GLU A 454 23.57 6.71 -5.25
N TRP A 455 22.79 5.95 -4.46
CA TRP A 455 22.06 6.45 -3.32
C TRP A 455 22.89 6.53 -2.02
N GLY A 456 24.15 6.07 -2.06
CA GLY A 456 25.07 6.12 -0.93
C GLY A 456 24.73 5.15 0.20
N TYR A 457 24.03 4.06 -0.10
CA TYR A 457 23.70 3.05 0.89
C TYR A 457 24.88 2.13 1.20
N GLU A 458 25.12 1.93 2.48
CA GLU A 458 25.88 0.82 3.02
C GLU A 458 24.90 -0.20 3.57
N ILE A 459 25.02 -1.46 3.17
CA ILE A 459 24.13 -2.53 3.60
C ILE A 459 24.81 -3.46 4.61
N GLY A 460 24.07 -3.89 5.63
CA GLY A 460 24.49 -4.87 6.60
C GLY A 460 24.56 -6.30 6.05
N ALA A 461 24.99 -7.24 6.87
CA ALA A 461 25.10 -8.66 6.51
C ALA A 461 23.78 -9.29 6.01
N HIS A 462 22.64 -8.70 6.39
CA HIS A 462 21.31 -9.16 5.99
C HIS A 462 20.76 -8.43 4.73
N GLY A 463 21.56 -7.56 4.08
CA GLY A 463 21.16 -6.86 2.87
C GLY A 463 20.15 -5.70 3.08
N SER A 464 19.84 -5.36 4.32
CA SER A 464 19.06 -4.15 4.70
C SER A 464 19.99 -3.06 5.22
N VAL A 465 19.44 -1.85 5.38
CA VAL A 465 20.17 -0.74 6.02
C VAL A 465 20.39 -1.10 7.49
N PRO A 466 21.64 -1.02 8.01
CA PRO A 466 21.90 -1.24 9.44
C PRO A 466 21.22 -0.16 10.28
N TYR A 467 20.66 -0.53 11.43
CA TYR A 467 20.08 0.45 12.33
C TYR A 467 21.14 1.39 12.95
N ALA A 468 20.74 2.62 13.20
CA ALA A 468 21.58 3.70 13.71
C ALA A 468 22.28 3.42 15.04
N ALA A 469 21.84 2.44 15.84
CA ALA A 469 22.54 1.99 17.04
C ALA A 469 23.96 1.48 16.75
N THR A 470 24.26 1.11 15.49
CA THR A 470 25.58 0.69 15.01
C THR A 470 26.21 1.69 14.04
N LEU A 471 25.51 2.79 13.69
CA LEU A 471 25.96 3.79 12.73
C LEU A 471 26.11 5.14 13.42
N THR A 472 27.17 5.86 13.08
CA THR A 472 27.40 7.24 13.52
C THR A 472 26.47 8.25 12.82
N LYS A 473 25.75 7.82 11.78
CA LYS A 473 24.76 8.62 11.03
C LYS A 473 23.67 7.71 10.46
N VAL A 474 22.41 8.18 10.50
CA VAL A 474 21.30 7.57 9.79
C VAL A 474 21.52 7.70 8.28
N GLN A 475 21.31 6.60 7.56
CA GLN A 475 21.39 6.60 6.11
C GLN A 475 20.06 7.07 5.53
N THR A 476 20.03 8.36 5.20
CA THR A 476 18.93 8.95 4.42
C THR A 476 19.26 8.80 2.93
N PRO A 477 18.33 8.36 2.09
CA PRO A 477 18.58 8.23 0.66
C PRO A 477 18.91 9.59 0.06
N GLN A 478 20.13 9.72 -0.46
CA GLN A 478 20.59 10.92 -1.16
C GLN A 478 21.20 10.50 -2.48
N ARG A 479 20.55 10.83 -3.57
CA ARG A 479 21.10 10.57 -4.90
C ARG A 479 22.40 11.35 -5.07
N LYS A 480 23.52 10.65 -5.25
CA LYS A 480 24.79 11.30 -5.61
C LYS A 480 24.60 11.98 -6.97
N ALA A 481 24.89 13.28 -7.04
CA ALA A 481 24.76 14.04 -8.28
C ALA A 481 25.62 13.38 -9.37
N THR A 482 24.99 12.67 -10.28
CA THR A 482 25.62 12.33 -11.56
C THR A 482 25.75 13.65 -12.33
N LYS A 483 26.97 13.95 -12.80
CA LYS A 483 27.26 15.15 -13.60
C LYS A 483 26.46 15.11 -14.90
N SER A 484 25.24 15.57 -14.88
CA SER A 484 24.46 16.01 -16.02
C SER A 484 23.52 17.10 -15.56
N PRO A 485 23.64 18.33 -16.06
CA PRO A 485 22.81 19.43 -15.63
C PRO A 485 21.40 19.27 -16.21
N ILE A 486 20.44 18.88 -15.38
CA ILE A 486 19.06 19.22 -15.68
C ILE A 486 18.92 20.69 -15.32
N THR A 487 18.96 21.55 -16.32
CA THR A 487 18.71 22.98 -16.19
C THR A 487 17.30 23.17 -15.66
N THR A 488 17.20 23.53 -14.39
CA THR A 488 15.97 24.02 -13.78
C THR A 488 15.66 25.39 -14.41
N PRO A 489 14.47 25.63 -14.96
CA PRO A 489 14.12 26.99 -15.41
C PRO A 489 14.04 27.90 -14.19
N ALA A 490 14.78 29.01 -14.27
CA ALA A 490 14.81 30.05 -13.26
C ALA A 490 13.38 30.54 -12.94
N ARG A 491 13.05 30.60 -11.64
CA ARG A 491 11.89 31.33 -11.14
C ARG A 491 12.00 32.79 -11.62
N LYS A 492 11.10 33.21 -12.51
CA LYS A 492 10.87 34.65 -12.73
C LYS A 492 10.14 35.16 -11.50
N GLU A 493 10.81 35.99 -10.73
CA GLU A 493 10.16 36.87 -9.78
C GLU A 493 9.30 37.83 -10.59
N ALA A 494 8.02 37.91 -10.26
CA ALA A 494 7.11 38.92 -10.79
C ALA A 494 7.20 40.18 -9.91
N PRO A 495 7.05 41.38 -10.50
CA PRO A 495 7.20 42.66 -9.82
C PRO A 495 6.10 42.95 -8.79
#